data_962220757dfb55bbe978b38d7a93c5f1
#
_entry.id   962220757dfb55bbe978b38d7a93c5f1
#
_cell.length_a   1.000
_cell.length_b   1.000
_cell.length_c   1.000
_cell.angle_alpha   90.00
_cell.angle_beta   90.00
_cell.angle_gamma   90.00
#
_symmetry.space_group_name_H-M   'P 1'
#
loop_
_entity.id
_entity.type
_entity.pdbx_description
1 polymer ?
#
loop_
_entity_poly.entity_id
_entity_poly.type
_entity_poly.pdbx_seq_one_letter_code
_entity_poly.pdbx_strand_id
1 'polypeptide(L)'
;MHMSKKTKIICTIGPASESKEVLTKLVEAGMNIARLNFSHGDYEEHAERVKRIREVSKETGKPIGILLDTKGPEIRLGDFENGGCDFVEGDEIDLVKEEVLGNNERFTLRCPEVFNDVKVGDYILMDDGKMKVTFTEVTPDRIHGVVNNPHFLKSRKGCNLPGIKLSMPFISEKDESDIRFGCKMDVDYIAASFTRRKDDVLAIRQILIDENKDMIQIFPKIENQEGFDNIREILEVADGVMVARGDLGVDVSLELVPIYQKRMIAAANEVGKPAITATHMLESMQENPRPTRAEASDVANAIMDGTDCIMLSGESAAGHYPVESVQTMTKIANAIEPMIPYKDRLKANVKSSKRTLNDAIGISVADTALAIDIKCIVAFTQSGNTARRLAKFRPCAPILAVTFDEVTQRSLLPVNGVTPVVSKIQNNKENDIDLARNLALQAGFKTGDHIIVVAGYPIGSGNTNMMRIAQI
;
A
#
# COMPACT_ATOMS: atom_id res chain seq x y z
N MET A 1 -7.38 11.82 22.22
CA MET A 1 -6.80 11.18 21.02
C MET A 1 -5.69 12.09 20.51
N HIS A 2 -4.41 11.74 20.63
CA HIS A 2 -3.33 12.64 20.20
C HIS A 2 -3.11 12.45 18.69
N MET A 3 -3.38 13.45 17.90
CA MET A 3 -3.10 13.46 16.45
C MET A 3 -1.61 13.76 16.25
N SER A 4 -0.74 12.74 16.40
CA SER A 4 0.72 12.96 16.47
C SER A 4 1.43 12.92 15.12
N LYS A 5 0.99 12.12 14.17
CA LYS A 5 1.61 11.99 12.84
C LYS A 5 0.58 11.96 11.72
N LYS A 6 0.94 12.47 10.54
CA LYS A 6 0.11 12.46 9.32
C LYS A 6 0.31 11.19 8.51
N THR A 7 1.56 10.73 8.38
CA THR A 7 1.94 9.51 7.67
C THR A 7 1.39 8.28 8.39
N LYS A 8 0.79 7.36 7.64
CA LYS A 8 0.20 6.14 8.18
C LYS A 8 1.21 5.01 8.18
N ILE A 9 1.05 4.07 9.12
CA ILE A 9 1.92 2.90 9.23
C ILE A 9 1.10 1.64 8.98
N ILE A 10 1.57 0.83 8.05
CA ILE A 10 1.05 -0.51 7.74
C ILE A 10 2.03 -1.52 8.30
N CYS A 11 1.54 -2.51 9.05
CA CYS A 11 2.35 -3.59 9.59
C CYS A 11 1.85 -4.94 9.06
N THR A 12 2.75 -5.75 8.51
CA THR A 12 2.43 -7.13 8.19
C THR A 12 2.34 -7.93 9.49
N ILE A 13 1.23 -8.62 9.64
CA ILE A 13 0.96 -9.46 10.82
C ILE A 13 1.39 -10.89 10.53
N GLY A 14 2.19 -11.44 11.41
CA GLY A 14 2.71 -12.80 11.35
C GLY A 14 3.10 -13.31 12.74
N PRO A 15 3.89 -14.39 12.83
CA PRO A 15 4.19 -15.06 14.10
C PRO A 15 4.73 -14.15 15.20
N ALA A 16 5.50 -13.09 14.84
CA ALA A 16 6.07 -12.15 15.82
C ALA A 16 5.06 -11.12 16.36
N SER A 17 3.90 -10.93 15.69
CA SER A 17 2.99 -9.84 15.97
C SER A 17 1.52 -10.23 16.09
N GLU A 18 1.13 -11.48 15.88
CA GLU A 18 -0.27 -11.91 15.86
C GLU A 18 -0.93 -12.04 17.24
N SER A 19 -0.16 -12.01 18.33
CA SER A 19 -0.73 -12.05 19.66
C SER A 19 -1.43 -10.75 20.01
N LYS A 20 -2.54 -10.83 20.75
CA LYS A 20 -3.33 -9.66 21.14
C LYS A 20 -2.51 -8.62 21.92
N GLU A 21 -1.56 -9.10 22.75
CA GLU A 21 -0.67 -8.23 23.50
C GLU A 21 0.25 -7.43 22.56
N VAL A 22 0.89 -8.07 21.60
CA VAL A 22 1.78 -7.39 20.64
C VAL A 22 0.99 -6.49 19.71
N LEU A 23 -0.16 -6.94 19.19
CA LEU A 23 -1.06 -6.11 18.37
C LEU A 23 -1.44 -4.81 19.09
N THR A 24 -1.78 -4.89 20.38
CA THR A 24 -2.09 -3.69 21.19
C THR A 24 -0.88 -2.74 21.24
N LYS A 25 0.31 -3.27 21.50
CA LYS A 25 1.55 -2.47 21.51
C LYS A 25 1.86 -1.82 20.15
N LEU A 26 1.61 -2.55 19.04
CA LEU A 26 1.78 -1.99 17.68
C LEU A 26 0.83 -0.82 17.42
N VAL A 27 -0.45 -0.95 17.83
CA VAL A 27 -1.46 0.12 17.73
C VAL A 27 -1.09 1.34 18.57
N GLU A 28 -0.59 1.11 19.78
CA GLU A 28 -0.10 2.17 20.67
C GLU A 28 1.15 2.87 20.10
N ALA A 29 2.05 2.09 19.49
CA ALA A 29 3.26 2.60 18.81
C ALA A 29 2.96 3.39 17.54
N GLY A 30 1.76 3.22 16.94
CA GLY A 30 1.33 4.04 15.80
C GLY A 30 0.88 3.28 14.56
N MET A 31 0.69 1.96 14.61
CA MET A 31 0.09 1.18 13.53
C MET A 31 -1.33 1.67 13.21
N ASN A 32 -1.65 1.79 11.93
CA ASN A 32 -2.97 2.19 11.44
C ASN A 32 -3.67 1.05 10.66
N ILE A 33 -2.90 0.22 9.96
CA ILE A 33 -3.40 -0.83 9.09
C ILE A 33 -2.60 -2.10 9.34
N ALA A 34 -3.29 -3.22 9.47
CA ALA A 34 -2.72 -4.56 9.55
C ALA A 34 -2.77 -5.22 8.16
N ARG A 35 -1.61 -5.60 7.61
CA ARG A 35 -1.49 -6.34 6.36
C ARG A 35 -1.45 -7.85 6.64
N LEU A 36 -2.26 -8.61 5.93
CA LEU A 36 -2.28 -10.06 5.92
C LEU A 36 -1.76 -10.55 4.56
N ASN A 37 -0.61 -11.24 4.55
CA ASN A 37 0.00 -11.74 3.33
C ASN A 37 -0.53 -13.14 3.00
N PHE A 38 -1.36 -13.26 1.97
CA PHE A 38 -2.00 -14.51 1.54
C PHE A 38 -1.08 -15.42 0.70
N SER A 39 0.17 -15.01 0.48
CA SER A 39 1.21 -15.93 -0.02
C SER A 39 1.63 -16.98 1.02
N HIS A 40 1.29 -16.76 2.29
CA HIS A 40 1.63 -17.61 3.44
C HIS A 40 0.42 -17.83 4.35
N GLY A 41 0.41 -18.95 5.05
CA GLY A 41 -0.66 -19.31 5.98
C GLY A 41 -1.88 -19.91 5.28
N ASP A 42 -2.86 -20.29 6.07
CA ASP A 42 -4.14 -20.82 5.62
C ASP A 42 -5.31 -19.93 6.05
N TYR A 43 -6.51 -20.26 5.62
CA TYR A 43 -7.72 -19.46 5.91
C TYR A 43 -8.10 -19.44 7.38
N GLU A 44 -7.80 -20.50 8.15
CA GLU A 44 -8.10 -20.56 9.58
C GLU A 44 -7.19 -19.58 10.35
N GLU A 45 -5.89 -19.58 10.03
CA GLU A 45 -4.92 -18.65 10.59
C GLU A 45 -5.31 -17.18 10.27
N HIS A 46 -5.66 -16.90 9.01
CA HIS A 46 -6.06 -15.56 8.61
C HIS A 46 -7.37 -15.12 9.28
N ALA A 47 -8.36 -16.01 9.42
CA ALA A 47 -9.60 -15.71 10.13
C ALA A 47 -9.34 -15.36 11.60
N GLU A 48 -8.48 -16.10 12.28
CA GLU A 48 -8.14 -15.84 13.67
C GLU A 48 -7.37 -14.50 13.83
N ARG A 49 -6.45 -14.19 12.90
CA ARG A 49 -5.76 -12.88 12.85
C ARG A 49 -6.75 -11.74 12.68
N VAL A 50 -7.69 -11.83 11.73
CA VAL A 50 -8.75 -10.82 11.51
C VAL A 50 -9.55 -10.60 12.79
N LYS A 51 -9.99 -11.68 13.43
CA LYS A 51 -10.76 -11.62 14.68
C LYS A 51 -9.99 -10.88 15.78
N ARG A 52 -8.72 -11.24 16.03
CA ARG A 52 -7.85 -10.58 17.03
C ARG A 52 -7.66 -9.10 16.73
N ILE A 53 -7.43 -8.73 15.46
CA ILE A 53 -7.28 -7.33 15.05
C ILE A 53 -8.55 -6.53 15.34
N ARG A 54 -9.74 -7.08 15.04
CA ARG A 54 -11.03 -6.43 15.35
C ARG A 54 -11.28 -6.30 16.86
N GLU A 55 -10.90 -7.31 17.65
CA GLU A 55 -10.96 -7.24 19.11
C GLU A 55 -10.07 -6.13 19.68
N VAL A 56 -8.81 -6.07 19.26
CA VAL A 56 -7.85 -5.03 19.68
C VAL A 56 -8.34 -3.64 19.27
N SER A 57 -8.89 -3.50 18.06
CA SER A 57 -9.48 -2.24 17.60
C SER A 57 -10.59 -1.76 18.52
N LYS A 58 -11.49 -2.67 18.91
CA LYS A 58 -12.60 -2.37 19.83
C LYS A 58 -12.12 -2.02 21.24
N GLU A 59 -11.16 -2.76 21.79
CA GLU A 59 -10.63 -2.55 23.13
C GLU A 59 -9.82 -1.26 23.27
N THR A 60 -9.01 -0.95 22.26
CA THR A 60 -8.20 0.29 22.24
C THR A 60 -9.02 1.52 21.86
N GLY A 61 -10.22 1.33 21.28
CA GLY A 61 -11.02 2.42 20.71
C GLY A 61 -10.36 3.09 19.49
N LYS A 62 -9.31 2.48 18.91
CA LYS A 62 -8.62 2.97 17.73
C LYS A 62 -9.01 2.12 16.52
N PRO A 63 -9.49 2.72 15.42
CA PRO A 63 -9.81 1.96 14.21
C PRO A 63 -8.53 1.37 13.61
N ILE A 64 -8.58 0.11 13.19
CA ILE A 64 -7.51 -0.60 12.51
C ILE A 64 -8.07 -1.10 11.18
N GLY A 65 -7.45 -0.71 10.07
CA GLY A 65 -7.76 -1.24 8.75
C GLY A 65 -7.12 -2.61 8.54
N ILE A 66 -7.75 -3.47 7.73
CA ILE A 66 -7.21 -4.79 7.36
C ILE A 66 -6.98 -4.81 5.87
N LEU A 67 -5.73 -5.03 5.47
CA LEU A 67 -5.27 -5.12 4.08
C LEU A 67 -4.94 -6.59 3.76
N LEU A 68 -5.71 -7.19 2.86
CA LEU A 68 -5.40 -8.47 2.26
C LEU A 68 -4.44 -8.25 1.09
N ASP A 69 -3.28 -8.87 1.13
CA ASP A 69 -2.28 -8.83 0.06
C ASP A 69 -2.31 -10.16 -0.70
N THR A 70 -2.71 -10.12 -1.97
CA THR A 70 -2.84 -11.33 -2.81
C THR A 70 -1.48 -11.87 -3.19
N LYS A 71 -1.44 -13.16 -3.52
CA LYS A 71 -0.22 -13.78 -4.03
C LYS A 71 0.15 -13.24 -5.40
N GLY A 72 -0.83 -13.10 -6.27
CA GLY A 72 -0.65 -12.69 -7.66
C GLY A 72 -0.12 -13.80 -8.58
N PRO A 73 -0.01 -13.49 -9.87
CA PRO A 73 0.46 -14.42 -10.88
C PRO A 73 1.99 -14.57 -10.81
N GLU A 74 2.46 -15.56 -10.07
CA GLU A 74 3.88 -15.87 -9.92
C GLU A 74 4.33 -16.94 -10.91
N ILE A 75 5.51 -16.75 -11.48
CA ILE A 75 6.24 -17.77 -12.25
C ILE A 75 7.15 -18.50 -11.27
N ARG A 76 7.08 -19.82 -11.19
CA ARG A 76 7.90 -20.62 -10.29
C ARG A 76 8.56 -21.79 -10.99
N LEU A 77 9.71 -22.19 -10.43
CA LEU A 77 10.40 -23.43 -10.81
C LEU A 77 9.68 -24.65 -10.26
N GLY A 78 9.92 -25.79 -10.89
CA GLY A 78 9.59 -27.12 -10.37
C GLY A 78 10.47 -27.55 -9.20
N ASP A 79 10.36 -28.82 -8.83
CA ASP A 79 11.16 -29.43 -7.79
C ASP A 79 12.49 -29.95 -8.37
N PHE A 80 13.58 -29.76 -7.62
CA PHE A 80 14.92 -30.29 -7.94
C PHE A 80 15.23 -31.56 -7.16
N GLU A 81 16.05 -32.41 -7.75
CA GLU A 81 16.72 -33.49 -7.04
C GLU A 81 17.45 -32.91 -5.81
N ASN A 82 17.35 -33.59 -4.67
CA ASN A 82 17.98 -33.14 -3.42
C ASN A 82 17.57 -31.73 -2.94
N GLY A 83 16.46 -31.18 -3.46
CA GLY A 83 15.92 -29.87 -3.06
C GLY A 83 16.61 -28.65 -3.66
N GLY A 84 17.63 -28.82 -4.49
CA GLY A 84 18.35 -27.75 -5.18
C GLY A 84 19.54 -28.25 -5.98
N CYS A 85 20.13 -27.35 -6.78
CA CYS A 85 21.27 -27.65 -7.64
C CYS A 85 22.23 -26.45 -7.72
N ASP A 86 23.52 -26.72 -7.79
CA ASP A 86 24.56 -25.74 -8.05
C ASP A 86 24.70 -25.48 -9.55
N PHE A 87 24.81 -24.20 -9.91
CA PHE A 87 25.08 -23.75 -11.28
C PHE A 87 26.32 -22.86 -11.29
N VAL A 88 27.07 -22.92 -12.38
CA VAL A 88 28.22 -22.05 -12.64
C VAL A 88 27.99 -21.22 -13.90
N GLU A 89 28.72 -20.13 -14.04
CA GLU A 89 28.66 -19.31 -15.25
C GLU A 89 29.08 -20.13 -16.48
N GLY A 90 28.26 -20.06 -17.53
CA GLY A 90 28.44 -20.79 -18.76
C GLY A 90 27.73 -22.14 -18.83
N ASP A 91 27.10 -22.62 -17.77
CA ASP A 91 26.27 -23.83 -17.83
C ASP A 91 25.14 -23.64 -18.84
N GLU A 92 24.87 -24.65 -19.64
CA GLU A 92 23.75 -24.71 -20.57
C GLU A 92 22.60 -25.47 -19.92
N ILE A 93 21.39 -24.87 -19.92
CA ILE A 93 20.22 -25.45 -19.26
C ILE A 93 18.98 -25.41 -20.15
N ASP A 94 18.09 -26.37 -19.94
CA ASP A 94 16.78 -26.44 -20.55
C ASP A 94 15.67 -26.14 -19.52
N LEU A 95 14.91 -25.08 -19.74
CA LEU A 95 13.63 -24.86 -19.08
C LEU A 95 12.53 -25.57 -19.88
N VAL A 96 11.70 -26.36 -19.22
CA VAL A 96 10.67 -27.17 -19.88
C VAL A 96 9.30 -27.00 -19.25
N LYS A 97 8.23 -27.22 -20.08
CA LYS A 97 6.84 -27.20 -19.61
C LYS A 97 6.45 -28.40 -18.79
N GLU A 98 6.99 -29.58 -19.16
CA GLU A 98 6.65 -30.82 -18.47
C GLU A 98 7.18 -30.82 -17.05
N GLU A 99 6.43 -31.43 -16.14
CA GLU A 99 6.86 -31.62 -14.75
C GLU A 99 7.96 -32.70 -14.73
N VAL A 100 9.18 -32.25 -14.44
CA VAL A 100 10.35 -33.10 -14.27
C VAL A 100 10.99 -32.85 -12.91
N LEU A 101 11.64 -33.84 -12.33
CA LEU A 101 12.53 -33.63 -11.21
C LEU A 101 13.83 -33.01 -11.75
N GLY A 102 14.04 -31.70 -11.44
CA GLY A 102 15.09 -30.90 -12.04
C GLY A 102 16.49 -31.28 -11.60
N ASN A 103 17.45 -31.02 -12.47
CA ASN A 103 18.88 -31.17 -12.23
C ASN A 103 19.64 -29.99 -12.88
N ASN A 104 20.96 -30.09 -12.99
CA ASN A 104 21.81 -29.05 -13.56
C ASN A 104 21.71 -28.87 -15.08
N GLU A 105 21.00 -29.73 -15.79
CA GLU A 105 20.82 -29.65 -17.25
C GLU A 105 19.38 -29.26 -17.62
N ARG A 106 18.37 -29.66 -16.81
CA ARG A 106 16.97 -29.53 -17.18
C ARG A 106 16.07 -29.41 -15.97
N PHE A 107 15.13 -28.46 -15.99
CA PHE A 107 14.12 -28.30 -14.92
C PHE A 107 12.85 -27.59 -15.41
N THR A 108 11.74 -27.79 -14.68
CA THR A 108 10.43 -27.27 -15.02
C THR A 108 10.31 -25.77 -14.74
N LEU A 109 9.70 -25.04 -15.68
CA LEU A 109 9.19 -23.69 -15.47
C LEU A 109 7.64 -23.73 -15.45
N ARG A 110 7.03 -23.52 -14.27
CA ARG A 110 5.59 -23.62 -14.04
C ARG A 110 4.85 -22.37 -14.52
N CYS A 111 4.92 -22.10 -15.81
CA CYS A 111 4.14 -21.07 -16.52
C CYS A 111 4.20 -21.36 -18.00
N PRO A 112 3.23 -22.12 -18.57
CA PRO A 112 3.25 -22.49 -19.97
C PRO A 112 3.23 -21.32 -20.96
N GLU A 113 2.65 -20.19 -20.56
CA GLU A 113 2.51 -18.97 -21.36
C GLU A 113 3.88 -18.37 -21.70
N VAL A 114 4.85 -18.45 -20.79
CA VAL A 114 6.20 -17.91 -20.98
C VAL A 114 6.86 -18.40 -22.26
N PHE A 115 6.65 -19.67 -22.62
CA PHE A 115 7.25 -20.27 -23.82
C PHE A 115 6.77 -19.64 -25.15
N ASN A 116 5.62 -18.92 -25.11
CA ASN A 116 5.08 -18.19 -26.26
C ASN A 116 5.42 -16.68 -26.19
N ASP A 117 5.74 -16.17 -25.00
CA ASP A 117 5.90 -14.73 -24.75
C ASP A 117 7.35 -14.26 -24.90
N VAL A 118 8.33 -15.18 -24.79
CA VAL A 118 9.77 -14.89 -24.83
C VAL A 118 10.40 -15.17 -26.20
N LYS A 119 11.58 -14.60 -26.43
CA LYS A 119 12.37 -14.79 -27.65
C LYS A 119 13.86 -14.96 -27.33
N VAL A 120 14.64 -15.40 -28.30
CA VAL A 120 16.10 -15.47 -28.21
C VAL A 120 16.67 -14.08 -27.87
N GLY A 121 17.59 -14.04 -26.91
CA GLY A 121 18.19 -12.83 -26.37
C GLY A 121 17.51 -12.26 -25.14
N ASP A 122 16.27 -12.66 -24.84
CA ASP A 122 15.63 -12.36 -23.55
C ASP A 122 16.33 -13.15 -22.42
N TYR A 123 16.02 -12.82 -21.18
CA TYR A 123 16.60 -13.49 -20.02
C TYR A 123 15.58 -13.66 -18.91
N ILE A 124 15.82 -14.63 -18.05
CA ILE A 124 15.05 -14.86 -16.82
C ILE A 124 15.94 -14.64 -15.60
N LEU A 125 15.35 -14.05 -14.57
CA LEU A 125 15.95 -13.92 -13.25
C LEU A 125 15.25 -14.91 -12.30
N MET A 126 16.02 -15.65 -11.53
CA MET A 126 15.56 -16.67 -10.59
C MET A 126 16.04 -16.36 -9.17
N ASP A 127 15.27 -16.80 -8.15
CA ASP A 127 15.56 -16.60 -6.71
C ASP A 127 15.85 -15.13 -6.37
N ASP A 128 14.85 -14.25 -6.62
CA ASP A 128 14.93 -12.80 -6.37
C ASP A 128 16.08 -12.11 -7.13
N GLY A 129 16.32 -12.54 -8.35
CA GLY A 129 17.36 -11.96 -9.21
C GLY A 129 18.79 -12.45 -8.96
N LYS A 130 18.98 -13.43 -8.06
CA LYS A 130 20.32 -13.95 -7.73
C LYS A 130 20.95 -14.79 -8.81
N MET A 131 20.14 -15.40 -9.69
CA MET A 131 20.61 -16.16 -10.84
C MET A 131 19.99 -15.60 -12.11
N LYS A 132 20.82 -15.35 -13.13
CA LYS A 132 20.41 -14.89 -14.47
C LYS A 132 20.71 -15.96 -15.50
N VAL A 133 19.74 -16.20 -16.40
CA VAL A 133 19.90 -17.10 -17.57
C VAL A 133 19.46 -16.37 -18.82
N THR A 134 20.32 -16.30 -19.83
CA THR A 134 20.01 -15.68 -21.12
C THR A 134 19.60 -16.76 -22.14
N PHE A 135 18.48 -16.53 -22.85
CA PHE A 135 17.90 -17.49 -23.78
C PHE A 135 18.63 -17.50 -25.11
N THR A 136 19.05 -18.69 -25.54
CA THR A 136 19.78 -18.91 -26.82
C THR A 136 18.93 -19.66 -27.85
N GLU A 137 17.93 -20.45 -27.41
CA GLU A 137 16.93 -21.08 -28.25
C GLU A 137 15.56 -21.07 -27.54
N VAL A 138 14.51 -20.82 -28.30
CA VAL A 138 13.11 -20.81 -27.76
C VAL A 138 12.25 -21.64 -28.71
N THR A 139 11.57 -22.62 -28.12
CA THR A 139 10.59 -23.45 -28.81
C THR A 139 9.29 -23.47 -27.98
N PRO A 140 8.14 -23.94 -28.53
CA PRO A 140 6.90 -24.00 -27.77
C PRO A 140 6.92 -24.83 -26.48
N ASP A 141 7.87 -25.76 -26.33
CA ASP A 141 7.95 -26.67 -25.18
C ASP A 141 9.26 -26.59 -24.38
N ARG A 142 10.26 -25.85 -24.93
CA ARG A 142 11.59 -25.76 -24.34
C ARG A 142 12.20 -24.39 -24.57
N ILE A 143 12.84 -23.85 -23.54
CA ILE A 143 13.72 -22.68 -23.63
C ILE A 143 15.11 -23.15 -23.23
N HIS A 144 16.08 -23.06 -24.18
CA HIS A 144 17.49 -23.31 -23.91
C HIS A 144 18.17 -22.00 -23.56
N GLY A 145 19.00 -22.00 -22.53
CA GLY A 145 19.70 -20.80 -22.09
C GLY A 145 21.04 -21.06 -21.43
N VAL A 146 21.81 -19.98 -21.29
CA VAL A 146 23.13 -19.99 -20.68
C VAL A 146 23.11 -19.24 -19.37
N VAL A 147 23.64 -19.86 -18.31
CA VAL A 147 23.76 -19.28 -16.97
C VAL A 147 24.81 -18.17 -16.99
N ASN A 148 24.44 -16.97 -16.47
CA ASN A 148 25.33 -15.80 -16.52
C ASN A 148 26.13 -15.58 -15.23
N ASN A 149 25.76 -16.24 -14.13
CA ASN A 149 26.46 -16.12 -12.85
C ASN A 149 26.22 -17.35 -11.96
N PRO A 150 27.19 -17.72 -11.10
CA PRO A 150 27.04 -18.88 -10.24
C PRO A 150 25.98 -18.70 -9.16
N HIS A 151 25.21 -19.76 -8.86
CA HIS A 151 24.20 -19.76 -7.78
C HIS A 151 23.76 -21.17 -7.40
N PHE A 152 23.47 -21.40 -6.11
CA PHE A 152 22.74 -22.57 -5.65
C PHE A 152 21.25 -22.33 -5.72
N LEU A 153 20.57 -22.91 -6.71
CA LEU A 153 19.15 -22.72 -6.98
C LEU A 153 18.32 -23.79 -6.28
N LYS A 154 17.41 -23.36 -5.40
CA LYS A 154 16.49 -24.27 -4.67
C LYS A 154 15.21 -24.53 -5.46
N SER A 155 14.52 -25.63 -5.10
CA SER A 155 13.18 -25.97 -5.59
C SER A 155 12.18 -24.84 -5.37
N ARG A 156 11.25 -24.70 -6.31
CA ARG A 156 10.05 -23.82 -6.22
C ARG A 156 10.36 -22.33 -6.08
N LYS A 157 11.56 -21.90 -6.47
CA LYS A 157 11.91 -20.47 -6.42
C LYS A 157 11.13 -19.65 -7.46
N GLY A 158 10.87 -18.40 -7.13
CA GLY A 158 10.24 -17.43 -8.01
C GLY A 158 11.14 -17.04 -9.17
N CYS A 159 10.51 -16.69 -10.28
CA CYS A 159 11.17 -16.24 -11.51
C CYS A 159 10.55 -14.94 -12.00
N ASN A 160 11.40 -14.06 -12.53
CA ASN A 160 11.00 -12.80 -13.14
C ASN A 160 11.53 -12.74 -14.59
N LEU A 161 10.77 -12.12 -15.47
CA LEU A 161 11.10 -11.92 -16.89
C LEU A 161 11.10 -10.42 -17.19
N PRO A 162 12.15 -9.69 -16.85
CA PRO A 162 12.21 -8.24 -16.96
C PRO A 162 11.90 -7.73 -18.36
N GLY A 163 10.96 -6.78 -18.45
CA GLY A 163 10.59 -6.15 -19.72
C GLY A 163 9.73 -6.99 -20.66
N ILE A 164 9.34 -8.22 -20.26
CA ILE A 164 8.50 -9.11 -21.07
C ILE A 164 7.03 -8.91 -20.71
N LYS A 165 6.18 -8.71 -21.72
CA LYS A 165 4.72 -8.67 -21.54
C LYS A 165 4.17 -10.09 -21.51
N LEU A 166 3.77 -10.53 -20.33
CA LEU A 166 3.26 -11.88 -20.11
C LEU A 166 1.76 -11.96 -20.44
N SER A 167 1.39 -13.01 -21.18
CA SER A 167 0.01 -13.32 -21.55
C SER A 167 -0.76 -14.10 -20.47
N MET A 168 -0.07 -14.53 -19.41
CA MET A 168 -0.68 -15.27 -18.31
C MET A 168 -1.84 -14.51 -17.65
N PRO A 169 -2.92 -15.21 -17.22
CA PRO A 169 -4.04 -14.61 -16.50
C PRO A 169 -3.58 -13.85 -15.25
N PHE A 170 -4.20 -12.69 -15.00
CA PHE A 170 -3.85 -11.88 -13.84
C PHE A 170 -4.38 -12.49 -12.53
N ILE A 171 -5.61 -13.00 -12.53
CA ILE A 171 -6.22 -13.63 -11.35
C ILE A 171 -6.13 -15.14 -11.49
N SER A 172 -5.42 -15.78 -10.56
CA SER A 172 -5.42 -17.23 -10.40
C SER A 172 -6.68 -17.69 -9.65
N GLU A 173 -7.02 -18.99 -9.74
CA GLU A 173 -8.09 -19.58 -8.93
C GLU A 173 -7.88 -19.37 -7.42
N LYS A 174 -6.62 -19.38 -6.99
CA LYS A 174 -6.26 -19.09 -5.61
C LYS A 174 -6.52 -17.62 -5.26
N ASP A 175 -6.09 -16.68 -6.09
CA ASP A 175 -6.31 -15.24 -5.82
C ASP A 175 -7.80 -14.92 -5.78
N GLU A 176 -8.61 -15.50 -6.67
CA GLU A 176 -10.05 -15.34 -6.62
C GLU A 176 -10.64 -15.89 -5.31
N SER A 177 -10.20 -17.08 -4.88
CA SER A 177 -10.64 -17.69 -3.62
C SER A 177 -10.22 -16.85 -2.42
N ASP A 178 -9.00 -16.30 -2.42
CA ASP A 178 -8.46 -15.44 -1.38
C ASP A 178 -9.26 -14.12 -1.28
N ILE A 179 -9.58 -13.49 -2.42
CA ILE A 179 -10.39 -12.26 -2.47
C ILE A 179 -11.81 -12.52 -1.95
N ARG A 180 -12.46 -13.60 -2.39
CA ARG A 180 -13.79 -14.00 -1.89
C ARG A 180 -13.76 -14.30 -0.39
N PHE A 181 -12.70 -14.94 0.12
CA PHE A 181 -12.51 -15.12 1.55
C PHE A 181 -12.36 -13.76 2.27
N GLY A 182 -11.58 -12.84 1.73
CA GLY A 182 -11.45 -11.47 2.25
C GLY A 182 -12.79 -10.75 2.35
N CYS A 183 -13.65 -10.91 1.33
CA CYS A 183 -15.01 -10.38 1.34
C CYS A 183 -15.85 -10.92 2.51
N LYS A 184 -15.76 -12.23 2.79
CA LYS A 184 -16.46 -12.89 3.92
C LYS A 184 -15.93 -12.41 5.27
N MET A 185 -14.65 -12.07 5.35
CA MET A 185 -13.99 -11.59 6.57
C MET A 185 -14.09 -10.08 6.78
N ASP A 186 -14.79 -9.36 5.90
CA ASP A 186 -14.93 -7.89 5.95
C ASP A 186 -13.59 -7.16 6.04
N VAL A 187 -12.62 -7.55 5.18
CA VAL A 187 -11.38 -6.78 5.03
C VAL A 187 -11.68 -5.40 4.42
N ASP A 188 -10.80 -4.44 4.65
CA ASP A 188 -11.03 -3.06 4.22
C ASP A 188 -10.35 -2.75 2.90
N TYR A 189 -9.28 -3.49 2.57
CA TYR A 189 -8.44 -3.24 1.39
C TYR A 189 -7.93 -4.54 0.78
N ILE A 190 -7.73 -4.51 -0.54
CA ILE A 190 -6.99 -5.54 -1.30
C ILE A 190 -5.73 -4.89 -1.88
N ALA A 191 -4.56 -5.41 -1.57
CA ALA A 191 -3.33 -5.12 -2.29
C ALA A 191 -3.16 -6.17 -3.40
N ALA A 192 -3.21 -5.72 -4.65
CA ALA A 192 -3.25 -6.56 -5.83
C ALA A 192 -1.85 -6.74 -6.42
N SER A 193 -1.23 -7.90 -6.17
CA SER A 193 0.14 -8.20 -6.60
C SER A 193 0.28 -8.28 -8.11
N PHE A 194 1.43 -7.82 -8.62
CA PHE A 194 1.83 -7.85 -10.04
C PHE A 194 0.83 -7.19 -11.01
N THR A 195 0.15 -6.14 -10.58
CA THR A 195 -0.76 -5.37 -11.44
C THR A 195 0.01 -4.72 -12.59
N ARG A 196 -0.47 -4.94 -13.84
CA ARG A 196 0.16 -4.46 -15.08
C ARG A 196 -0.66 -3.38 -15.77
N ARG A 197 -1.99 -3.43 -15.68
CA ARG A 197 -2.91 -2.56 -16.41
C ARG A 197 -4.23 -2.36 -15.66
N LYS A 198 -5.05 -1.40 -16.10
CA LYS A 198 -6.34 -1.10 -15.48
C LYS A 198 -7.31 -2.29 -15.47
N ASP A 199 -7.25 -3.14 -16.50
CA ASP A 199 -8.15 -4.31 -16.61
C ASP A 199 -7.91 -5.31 -15.48
N ASP A 200 -6.68 -5.40 -14.98
CA ASP A 200 -6.31 -6.21 -13.81
C ASP A 200 -7.07 -5.73 -12.56
N VAL A 201 -7.15 -4.41 -12.35
CA VAL A 201 -7.90 -3.81 -11.23
C VAL A 201 -9.41 -4.01 -11.41
N LEU A 202 -9.92 -3.85 -12.64
CA LEU A 202 -11.33 -4.04 -12.94
C LEU A 202 -11.78 -5.50 -12.73
N ALA A 203 -10.91 -6.47 -13.00
CA ALA A 203 -11.19 -7.88 -12.72
C ALA A 203 -11.41 -8.14 -11.21
N ILE A 204 -10.57 -7.57 -10.33
CA ILE A 204 -10.79 -7.64 -8.89
C ILE A 204 -12.08 -6.89 -8.50
N ARG A 205 -12.30 -5.69 -9.04
CA ARG A 205 -13.51 -4.91 -8.77
C ARG A 205 -14.78 -5.71 -9.10
N GLN A 206 -14.78 -6.50 -10.18
CA GLN A 206 -15.91 -7.34 -10.52
C GLN A 206 -16.19 -8.41 -9.45
N ILE A 207 -15.15 -9.07 -8.91
CA ILE A 207 -15.31 -10.03 -7.81
C ILE A 207 -15.92 -9.35 -6.58
N LEU A 208 -15.46 -8.14 -6.24
CA LEU A 208 -16.00 -7.38 -5.11
C LEU A 208 -17.47 -7.01 -5.31
N ILE A 209 -17.87 -6.65 -6.53
CA ILE A 209 -19.27 -6.36 -6.89
C ILE A 209 -20.13 -7.64 -6.77
N ASP A 210 -19.65 -8.77 -7.27
CA ASP A 210 -20.36 -10.06 -7.21
C ASP A 210 -20.59 -10.51 -5.75
N GLU A 211 -19.67 -10.18 -4.84
CA GLU A 211 -19.78 -10.44 -3.41
C GLU A 211 -20.53 -9.32 -2.62
N ASN A 212 -21.04 -8.27 -3.28
CA ASN A 212 -21.65 -7.09 -2.67
C ASN A 212 -20.72 -6.37 -1.68
N LYS A 213 -19.43 -6.30 -2.02
CA LYS A 213 -18.34 -5.69 -1.22
C LYS A 213 -17.56 -4.62 -2.00
N ASP A 214 -18.23 -3.89 -2.88
CA ASP A 214 -17.69 -2.84 -3.74
C ASP A 214 -17.02 -1.69 -2.95
N MET A 215 -17.32 -1.57 -1.65
CA MET A 215 -16.68 -0.61 -0.76
C MET A 215 -15.24 -0.98 -0.36
N ILE A 216 -14.80 -2.22 -0.56
CA ILE A 216 -13.41 -2.64 -0.34
C ILE A 216 -12.52 -1.92 -1.36
N GLN A 217 -11.47 -1.27 -0.87
CA GLN A 217 -10.57 -0.47 -1.69
C GLN A 217 -9.46 -1.34 -2.29
N ILE A 218 -9.11 -1.06 -3.55
CA ILE A 218 -8.07 -1.79 -4.28
C ILE A 218 -6.83 -0.93 -4.41
N PHE A 219 -5.69 -1.46 -3.92
CA PHE A 219 -4.36 -0.89 -4.02
C PHE A 219 -3.50 -1.78 -4.93
N PRO A 220 -3.43 -1.48 -6.24
CA PRO A 220 -2.51 -2.16 -7.15
C PRO A 220 -1.08 -2.07 -6.63
N LYS A 221 -0.36 -3.20 -6.63
CA LYS A 221 1.07 -3.24 -6.35
C LYS A 221 1.82 -3.12 -7.68
N ILE A 222 2.62 -2.09 -7.80
CA ILE A 222 3.44 -1.86 -8.99
C ILE A 222 4.81 -2.48 -8.73
N GLU A 223 5.02 -3.60 -9.40
CA GLU A 223 6.13 -4.54 -9.21
C GLU A 223 6.91 -4.81 -10.51
N ASN A 224 6.51 -4.17 -11.62
CA ASN A 224 7.09 -4.38 -12.94
C ASN A 224 7.04 -3.12 -13.80
N GLN A 225 7.79 -3.14 -14.90
CA GLN A 225 7.87 -2.02 -15.86
C GLN A 225 6.51 -1.71 -16.49
N GLU A 226 5.73 -2.72 -16.88
CA GLU A 226 4.42 -2.52 -17.53
C GLU A 226 3.45 -1.77 -16.60
N GLY A 227 3.39 -2.16 -15.32
CA GLY A 227 2.55 -1.47 -14.32
C GLY A 227 2.98 -0.01 -14.09
N PHE A 228 4.29 0.25 -14.10
CA PHE A 228 4.80 1.62 -14.02
C PHE A 228 4.43 2.45 -15.26
N ASP A 229 4.56 1.92 -16.45
CA ASP A 229 4.23 2.61 -17.69
C ASP A 229 2.73 2.96 -17.75
N ASN A 230 1.88 2.08 -17.22
CA ASN A 230 0.42 2.20 -17.19
C ASN A 230 -0.12 2.87 -15.92
N ILE A 231 0.72 3.43 -15.04
CA ILE A 231 0.32 3.93 -13.72
C ILE A 231 -0.86 4.90 -13.77
N ARG A 232 -0.94 5.76 -14.77
CA ARG A 232 -2.00 6.77 -14.88
C ARG A 232 -3.36 6.13 -15.15
N GLU A 233 -3.45 5.17 -16.07
CA GLU A 233 -4.69 4.46 -16.36
C GLU A 233 -5.11 3.50 -15.22
N ILE A 234 -4.15 2.88 -14.54
CA ILE A 234 -4.38 2.10 -13.32
C ILE A 234 -5.01 2.99 -12.24
N LEU A 235 -4.47 4.18 -12.02
CA LEU A 235 -4.99 5.13 -11.05
C LEU A 235 -6.38 5.68 -11.41
N GLU A 236 -6.87 5.56 -12.63
CA GLU A 236 -8.25 5.93 -12.97
C GLU A 236 -9.26 5.05 -12.25
N VAL A 237 -8.99 3.76 -12.13
CA VAL A 237 -9.92 2.73 -11.62
C VAL A 237 -9.57 2.20 -10.22
N ALA A 238 -8.34 2.37 -9.76
CA ALA A 238 -7.88 1.97 -8.43
C ALA A 238 -8.24 2.99 -7.34
N ASP A 239 -8.19 2.60 -6.07
CA ASP A 239 -8.44 3.48 -4.92
C ASP A 239 -7.16 4.10 -4.33
N GLY A 240 -6.01 3.55 -4.67
CA GLY A 240 -4.68 4.01 -4.31
C GLY A 240 -3.63 3.24 -5.09
N VAL A 241 -2.39 3.25 -4.64
CA VAL A 241 -1.29 2.48 -5.25
C VAL A 241 -0.29 2.04 -4.17
N MET A 242 0.32 0.87 -4.36
CA MET A 242 1.47 0.42 -3.56
C MET A 242 2.71 0.34 -4.45
N VAL A 243 3.75 1.06 -4.04
CA VAL A 243 5.10 0.97 -4.62
C VAL A 243 5.82 -0.16 -3.92
N ALA A 244 5.83 -1.34 -4.52
CA ALA A 244 6.41 -2.56 -3.97
C ALA A 244 7.86 -2.71 -4.48
N ARG A 245 8.79 -2.06 -3.79
CA ARG A 245 10.17 -1.84 -4.25
C ARG A 245 11.02 -3.10 -4.35
N GLY A 246 10.69 -4.13 -3.57
CA GLY A 246 11.40 -5.42 -3.60
C GLY A 246 11.31 -6.06 -4.99
N ASP A 247 10.09 -6.41 -5.41
CA ASP A 247 9.84 -7.07 -6.69
C ASP A 247 10.10 -6.12 -7.87
N LEU A 248 9.76 -4.83 -7.73
CA LEU A 248 10.08 -3.83 -8.75
C LEU A 248 11.59 -3.76 -9.03
N GLY A 249 12.43 -3.85 -8.00
CA GLY A 249 13.90 -3.84 -8.16
C GLY A 249 14.50 -5.11 -8.76
N VAL A 250 13.70 -6.17 -8.90
CA VAL A 250 14.07 -7.36 -9.67
C VAL A 250 13.70 -7.19 -11.15
N ASP A 251 12.57 -6.53 -11.43
CA ASP A 251 12.07 -6.35 -12.80
C ASP A 251 12.76 -5.18 -13.55
N VAL A 252 13.13 -4.11 -12.81
CA VAL A 252 13.80 -2.94 -13.40
C VAL A 252 15.17 -2.73 -12.80
N SER A 253 16.03 -1.95 -13.48
CA SER A 253 17.36 -1.60 -12.95
C SER A 253 17.24 -0.89 -11.60
N LEU A 254 18.05 -1.29 -10.62
CA LEU A 254 17.97 -0.83 -9.24
C LEU A 254 18.05 0.70 -9.09
N GLU A 255 18.86 1.37 -9.91
CA GLU A 255 19.01 2.82 -9.94
C GLU A 255 17.74 3.56 -10.39
N LEU A 256 16.80 2.88 -11.05
CA LEU A 256 15.52 3.44 -11.49
C LEU A 256 14.44 3.37 -10.40
N VAL A 257 14.55 2.46 -9.44
CA VAL A 257 13.55 2.26 -8.38
C VAL A 257 13.23 3.55 -7.62
N PRO A 258 14.19 4.36 -7.17
CA PRO A 258 13.90 5.62 -6.49
C PRO A 258 13.20 6.65 -7.41
N ILE A 259 13.51 6.63 -8.70
CA ILE A 259 12.87 7.52 -9.69
C ILE A 259 11.42 7.11 -9.89
N TYR A 260 11.17 5.81 -10.04
CA TYR A 260 9.82 5.26 -10.21
C TYR A 260 8.97 5.48 -8.97
N GLN A 261 9.52 5.28 -7.77
CA GLN A 261 8.84 5.62 -6.51
C GLN A 261 8.33 7.07 -6.52
N LYS A 262 9.21 8.03 -6.79
CA LYS A 262 8.84 9.45 -6.82
C LYS A 262 7.74 9.75 -7.84
N ARG A 263 7.83 9.15 -9.04
CA ARG A 263 6.85 9.36 -10.12
C ARG A 263 5.49 8.75 -9.78
N MET A 264 5.45 7.55 -9.20
CA MET A 264 4.22 6.88 -8.79
C MET A 264 3.53 7.63 -7.65
N ILE A 265 4.28 8.05 -6.62
CA ILE A 265 3.76 8.87 -5.53
C ILE A 265 3.20 10.19 -6.06
N ALA A 266 3.93 10.86 -6.96
CA ALA A 266 3.46 12.10 -7.57
C ALA A 266 2.18 11.90 -8.38
N ALA A 267 2.08 10.83 -9.19
CA ALA A 267 0.89 10.51 -9.97
C ALA A 267 -0.33 10.23 -9.07
N ALA A 268 -0.16 9.50 -7.97
CA ALA A 268 -1.22 9.24 -7.00
C ALA A 268 -1.68 10.54 -6.31
N ASN A 269 -0.74 11.37 -5.85
CA ASN A 269 -1.03 12.66 -5.22
C ASN A 269 -1.77 13.64 -6.17
N GLU A 270 -1.42 13.65 -7.46
CA GLU A 270 -2.07 14.47 -8.50
C GLU A 270 -3.58 14.19 -8.58
N VAL A 271 -3.96 12.91 -8.47
CA VAL A 271 -5.38 12.51 -8.50
C VAL A 271 -6.03 12.42 -7.11
N GLY A 272 -5.27 12.66 -6.04
CA GLY A 272 -5.75 12.64 -4.64
C GLY A 272 -6.02 11.23 -4.11
N LYS A 273 -5.28 10.23 -4.62
CA LYS A 273 -5.34 8.84 -4.17
C LYS A 273 -4.13 8.51 -3.29
N PRO A 274 -4.30 7.70 -2.22
CA PRO A 274 -3.18 7.38 -1.33
C PRO A 274 -2.12 6.51 -2.01
N ALA A 275 -0.86 6.78 -1.69
CA ALA A 275 0.30 5.99 -2.07
C ALA A 275 0.89 5.29 -0.85
N ILE A 276 1.22 4.01 -1.00
CA ILE A 276 1.91 3.19 0.01
C ILE A 276 3.33 2.93 -0.49
N THR A 277 4.34 3.26 0.31
CA THR A 277 5.73 2.86 0.04
C THR A 277 6.04 1.62 0.87
N ALA A 278 6.42 0.54 0.18
CA ALA A 278 6.54 -0.80 0.76
C ALA A 278 7.90 -1.43 0.50
N THR A 279 8.23 -2.40 1.34
CA THR A 279 9.41 -3.28 1.33
C THR A 279 10.75 -2.57 1.60
N HIS A 280 11.68 -3.28 2.25
CA HIS A 280 13.05 -2.86 2.55
C HIS A 280 13.13 -1.48 3.25
N MET A 281 12.16 -1.15 4.13
CA MET A 281 12.16 0.16 4.79
C MET A 281 13.04 0.19 6.02
N LEU A 282 12.90 -0.79 6.92
CA LEU A 282 13.72 -0.96 8.13
C LEU A 282 14.19 -2.42 8.25
N GLU A 283 14.59 -3.02 7.13
CA GLU A 283 14.86 -4.46 6.96
C GLU A 283 15.82 -5.00 8.02
N SER A 284 16.88 -4.23 8.37
CA SER A 284 17.84 -4.62 9.39
C SER A 284 17.21 -4.74 10.79
N MET A 285 16.04 -4.14 11.03
CA MET A 285 15.31 -4.25 12.30
C MET A 285 14.59 -5.58 12.49
N GLN A 286 14.64 -6.49 11.51
CA GLN A 286 14.27 -7.88 11.77
C GLN A 286 15.20 -8.50 12.85
N GLU A 287 16.49 -8.18 12.80
CA GLU A 287 17.52 -8.75 13.67
C GLU A 287 18.12 -7.73 14.64
N ASN A 288 17.96 -6.42 14.40
CA ASN A 288 18.59 -5.37 15.18
C ASN A 288 17.55 -4.42 15.81
N PRO A 289 17.77 -3.93 17.05
CA PRO A 289 16.83 -3.02 17.73
C PRO A 289 16.85 -1.59 17.18
N ARG A 290 17.72 -1.29 16.21
CA ARG A 290 17.85 0.02 15.57
C ARG A 290 18.14 -0.16 14.08
N PRO A 291 17.59 0.72 13.22
CA PRO A 291 17.86 0.68 11.80
C PRO A 291 19.27 1.21 11.49
N THR A 292 19.71 0.95 10.28
CA THR A 292 20.85 1.64 9.68
C THR A 292 20.50 3.11 9.39
N ARG A 293 21.53 3.94 9.17
CA ARG A 293 21.32 5.34 8.77
C ARG A 293 20.69 5.45 7.38
N ALA A 294 21.02 4.52 6.48
CA ALA A 294 20.43 4.45 5.14
C ALA A 294 18.93 4.19 5.19
N GLU A 295 18.49 3.22 6.00
CA GLU A 295 17.07 2.91 6.18
C GLU A 295 16.29 4.07 6.80
N ALA A 296 16.83 4.71 7.84
CA ALA A 296 16.21 5.89 8.43
C ALA A 296 16.08 7.04 7.40
N SER A 297 17.08 7.22 6.54
CA SER A 297 17.04 8.18 5.43
C SER A 297 16.02 7.79 4.37
N ASP A 298 15.87 6.51 4.05
CA ASP A 298 14.90 6.01 3.08
C ASP A 298 13.46 6.27 3.53
N VAL A 299 13.12 5.94 4.78
CA VAL A 299 11.82 6.27 5.38
C VAL A 299 11.54 7.76 5.33
N ALA A 300 12.53 8.58 5.70
CA ALA A 300 12.42 10.04 5.66
C ALA A 300 12.17 10.55 4.23
N ASN A 301 12.90 10.03 3.24
CA ASN A 301 12.73 10.39 1.83
C ASN A 301 11.35 9.99 1.28
N ALA A 302 10.84 8.80 1.61
CA ALA A 302 9.48 8.40 1.20
C ALA A 302 8.42 9.38 1.72
N ILE A 303 8.54 9.84 2.97
CA ILE A 303 7.65 10.86 3.57
C ILE A 303 7.81 12.21 2.84
N MET A 304 9.05 12.61 2.56
CA MET A 304 9.34 13.84 1.80
C MET A 304 8.85 13.76 0.34
N ASP A 305 8.83 12.60 -0.28
CA ASP A 305 8.25 12.38 -1.62
C ASP A 305 6.73 12.55 -1.62
N GLY A 306 6.08 12.42 -0.46
CA GLY A 306 4.63 12.60 -0.29
C GLY A 306 3.84 11.30 -0.21
N THR A 307 4.46 10.20 0.21
CA THR A 307 3.72 8.97 0.48
C THR A 307 2.66 9.17 1.57
N ASP A 308 1.56 8.46 1.47
CA ASP A 308 0.50 8.46 2.50
C ASP A 308 0.80 7.44 3.60
N CYS A 309 1.31 6.27 3.18
CA CYS A 309 1.61 5.17 4.07
C CYS A 309 3.05 4.67 3.87
N ILE A 310 3.66 4.23 4.95
CA ILE A 310 4.91 3.47 4.98
C ILE A 310 4.62 2.09 5.55
N MET A 311 5.21 1.03 4.98
CA MET A 311 4.87 -0.35 5.34
C MET A 311 6.07 -1.12 5.87
N LEU A 312 5.84 -1.87 6.96
CA LEU A 312 6.73 -2.90 7.50
C LEU A 312 6.29 -4.28 6.99
N SER A 313 7.24 -5.07 6.54
CA SER A 313 7.06 -6.44 6.05
C SER A 313 7.58 -7.46 7.07
N GLY A 314 8.77 -8.01 6.84
CA GLY A 314 9.43 -8.96 7.74
C GLY A 314 9.67 -8.40 9.13
N GLU A 315 9.97 -7.10 9.23
CA GLU A 315 10.27 -6.39 10.47
C GLU A 315 9.15 -6.55 11.53
N SER A 316 7.90 -6.56 11.08
CA SER A 316 6.74 -6.73 11.97
C SER A 316 6.14 -8.13 11.94
N ALA A 317 6.35 -8.92 10.85
CA ALA A 317 5.75 -10.23 10.70
C ALA A 317 6.52 -11.35 11.44
N ALA A 318 7.85 -11.33 11.34
CA ALA A 318 8.73 -12.40 11.80
C ALA A 318 9.97 -11.89 12.58
N GLY A 319 10.27 -10.59 12.50
CA GLY A 319 11.44 -9.99 13.14
C GLY A 319 11.38 -10.00 14.67
N HIS A 320 12.52 -9.82 15.29
CA HIS A 320 12.66 -9.81 16.75
C HIS A 320 12.19 -8.51 17.41
N TYR A 321 12.04 -7.42 16.63
CA TYR A 321 11.77 -6.06 17.13
C TYR A 321 10.54 -5.40 16.47
N PRO A 322 9.34 -6.06 16.45
CA PRO A 322 8.18 -5.56 15.73
C PRO A 322 7.67 -4.21 16.30
N VAL A 323 7.64 -4.05 17.62
CA VAL A 323 7.14 -2.84 18.27
C VAL A 323 8.11 -1.67 18.08
N GLU A 324 9.41 -1.92 18.24
CA GLU A 324 10.47 -0.94 18.05
C GLU A 324 10.54 -0.44 16.60
N SER A 325 10.24 -1.30 15.63
CA SER A 325 10.16 -0.93 14.22
C SER A 325 9.04 0.09 13.97
N VAL A 326 7.85 -0.12 14.53
CA VAL A 326 6.73 0.83 14.44
C VAL A 326 7.05 2.14 15.18
N GLN A 327 7.66 2.05 16.38
CA GLN A 327 8.10 3.22 17.12
C GLN A 327 9.13 4.03 16.34
N THR A 328 10.05 3.37 15.65
CA THR A 328 11.08 4.02 14.82
C THR A 328 10.44 4.74 13.64
N MET A 329 9.52 4.11 12.90
CA MET A 329 8.74 4.78 11.85
C MET A 329 7.98 5.99 12.37
N THR A 330 7.34 5.86 13.54
CA THR A 330 6.61 6.97 14.18
C THR A 330 7.54 8.12 14.55
N LYS A 331 8.72 7.83 15.08
CA LYS A 331 9.73 8.85 15.42
C LYS A 331 10.24 9.59 14.19
N ILE A 332 10.54 8.85 13.10
CA ILE A 332 10.99 9.43 11.84
C ILE A 332 9.90 10.33 11.25
N ALA A 333 8.64 9.84 11.19
CA ALA A 333 7.51 10.61 10.66
C ALA A 333 7.33 11.92 11.45
N ASN A 334 7.31 11.87 12.78
CA ASN A 334 7.16 13.05 13.63
C ASN A 334 8.32 14.07 13.48
N ALA A 335 9.54 13.60 13.18
CA ALA A 335 10.69 14.47 12.95
C ALA A 335 10.66 15.14 11.57
N ILE A 336 10.20 14.41 10.54
CA ILE A 336 10.25 14.86 9.14
C ILE A 336 9.05 15.71 8.75
N GLU A 337 7.84 15.38 9.21
CA GLU A 337 6.60 16.07 8.82
C GLU A 337 6.62 17.59 9.04
N PRO A 338 7.20 18.14 10.13
CA PRO A 338 7.36 19.59 10.30
C PRO A 338 8.29 20.25 9.27
N MET A 339 9.20 19.48 8.65
CA MET A 339 10.16 19.97 7.66
C MET A 339 9.61 19.98 6.24
N ILE A 340 8.40 19.47 6.03
CA ILE A 340 7.75 19.45 4.70
C ILE A 340 7.50 20.89 4.23
N PRO A 341 7.90 21.26 2.99
CA PRO A 341 7.66 22.59 2.44
C PRO A 341 6.20 22.71 1.96
N TYR A 342 5.25 22.80 2.90
CA TYR A 342 3.80 22.78 2.62
C TYR A 342 3.36 23.84 1.62
N LYS A 343 3.96 25.04 1.66
CA LYS A 343 3.65 26.14 0.72
C LYS A 343 4.00 25.78 -0.72
N ASP A 344 5.18 25.20 -0.94
CA ASP A 344 5.62 24.85 -2.29
C ASP A 344 4.89 23.62 -2.80
N ARG A 345 4.58 22.68 -1.91
CA ARG A 345 3.74 21.51 -2.21
C ARG A 345 2.33 21.93 -2.61
N LEU A 346 1.71 22.88 -1.90
CA LEU A 346 0.40 23.42 -2.27
C LEU A 346 0.45 24.07 -3.66
N LYS A 347 1.47 24.88 -3.97
CA LYS A 347 1.63 25.49 -5.30
C LYS A 347 1.72 24.43 -6.40
N ALA A 348 2.48 23.34 -6.19
CA ALA A 348 2.58 22.25 -7.15
C ALA A 348 1.23 21.56 -7.37
N ASN A 349 0.50 21.23 -6.28
CA ASN A 349 -0.81 20.59 -6.35
C ASN A 349 -1.87 21.48 -7.02
N VAL A 350 -1.82 22.80 -6.79
CA VAL A 350 -2.70 23.76 -7.47
C VAL A 350 -2.44 23.77 -8.97
N LYS A 351 -1.17 23.70 -9.40
CA LYS A 351 -0.80 23.69 -10.82
C LYS A 351 -1.34 22.45 -11.54
N SER A 352 -1.35 21.28 -10.89
CA SER A 352 -1.86 20.02 -11.46
C SER A 352 -3.36 19.81 -11.27
N SER A 353 -4.06 20.69 -10.51
CA SER A 353 -5.49 20.52 -10.21
C SER A 353 -6.38 20.76 -11.42
N LYS A 354 -7.52 20.04 -11.48
CA LYS A 354 -8.56 20.20 -12.52
C LYS A 354 -9.40 21.47 -12.33
N ARG A 355 -9.15 22.26 -11.27
CA ARG A 355 -9.86 23.50 -10.91
C ARG A 355 -11.38 23.33 -10.81
N THR A 356 -11.83 22.20 -10.28
CA THR A 356 -13.24 21.96 -9.99
C THR A 356 -13.69 22.77 -8.76
N LEU A 357 -15.01 22.84 -8.50
CA LEU A 357 -15.55 23.44 -7.27
C LEU A 357 -14.93 22.80 -6.01
N ASN A 358 -14.81 21.48 -6.00
CA ASN A 358 -14.20 20.75 -4.91
C ASN A 358 -12.70 21.08 -4.73
N ASP A 359 -11.96 21.23 -5.83
CA ASP A 359 -10.56 21.67 -5.79
C ASP A 359 -10.44 23.09 -5.22
N ALA A 360 -11.35 24.00 -5.59
CA ALA A 360 -11.34 25.38 -5.10
C ALA A 360 -11.48 25.44 -3.56
N ILE A 361 -12.40 24.65 -2.97
CA ILE A 361 -12.54 24.56 -1.51
C ILE A 361 -11.29 23.93 -0.89
N GLY A 362 -10.77 22.84 -1.44
CA GLY A 362 -9.56 22.18 -0.92
C GLY A 362 -8.34 23.10 -0.91
N ILE A 363 -8.15 23.87 -2.00
CA ILE A 363 -7.09 24.87 -2.11
C ILE A 363 -7.28 25.97 -1.07
N SER A 364 -8.49 26.53 -0.94
CA SER A 364 -8.79 27.58 0.03
C SER A 364 -8.55 27.14 1.47
N VAL A 365 -8.94 25.90 1.81
CA VAL A 365 -8.68 25.31 3.14
C VAL A 365 -7.18 25.18 3.41
N ALA A 366 -6.42 24.66 2.44
CA ALA A 366 -4.99 24.46 2.60
C ALA A 366 -4.23 25.80 2.67
N ASP A 367 -4.61 26.78 1.87
CA ASP A 367 -4.03 28.13 1.87
C ASP A 367 -4.36 28.88 3.17
N THR A 368 -5.61 28.82 3.62
CA THR A 368 -6.01 29.40 4.93
C THR A 368 -5.22 28.80 6.08
N ALA A 369 -4.99 27.47 6.06
CA ALA A 369 -4.19 26.81 7.09
C ALA A 369 -2.71 27.23 7.10
N LEU A 370 -2.20 27.75 5.96
CA LEU A 370 -0.85 28.35 5.87
C LEU A 370 -0.83 29.82 6.27
N ALA A 371 -1.94 30.54 6.07
CA ALA A 371 -2.03 31.98 6.31
C ALA A 371 -2.23 32.32 7.80
N ILE A 372 -2.95 31.50 8.52
CA ILE A 372 -3.24 31.66 9.95
C ILE A 372 -3.01 30.34 10.70
N ASP A 373 -2.80 30.42 12.01
CA ASP A 373 -2.50 29.27 12.86
C ASP A 373 -3.74 28.38 13.08
N ILE A 374 -4.12 27.60 12.07
CA ILE A 374 -5.19 26.60 12.14
C ILE A 374 -4.64 25.32 12.79
N LYS A 375 -5.24 24.90 13.90
CA LYS A 375 -4.81 23.69 14.61
C LYS A 375 -5.43 22.42 14.05
N CYS A 376 -6.66 22.50 13.53
CA CYS A 376 -7.38 21.35 13.00
C CYS A 376 -8.36 21.76 11.89
N ILE A 377 -8.54 20.88 10.90
CA ILE A 377 -9.61 20.94 9.90
C ILE A 377 -10.63 19.87 10.27
N VAL A 378 -11.86 20.23 10.59
CA VAL A 378 -12.95 19.30 10.87
C VAL A 378 -13.79 19.14 9.61
N ALA A 379 -13.75 17.94 9.01
CA ALA A 379 -14.42 17.65 7.75
C ALA A 379 -15.59 16.67 7.97
N PHE A 380 -16.83 17.13 7.80
CA PHE A 380 -18.00 16.24 7.80
C PHE A 380 -18.10 15.53 6.45
N THR A 381 -18.18 14.20 6.47
CA THR A 381 -18.16 13.39 5.25
C THR A 381 -18.97 12.10 5.43
N GLN A 382 -19.89 11.84 4.51
CA GLN A 382 -20.69 10.62 4.51
C GLN A 382 -19.96 9.45 3.85
N SER A 383 -19.27 9.69 2.73
CA SER A 383 -18.55 8.67 1.94
C SER A 383 -17.03 8.78 2.03
N GLY A 384 -16.51 9.68 2.87
CA GLY A 384 -15.08 9.97 2.94
C GLY A 384 -14.57 10.97 1.89
N ASN A 385 -15.36 11.31 0.87
CA ASN A 385 -14.90 12.11 -0.25
C ASN A 385 -14.44 13.52 0.12
N THR A 386 -15.13 14.21 1.05
CA THR A 386 -14.70 15.53 1.54
C THR A 386 -13.29 15.44 2.14
N ALA A 387 -13.03 14.48 3.01
CA ALA A 387 -11.74 14.31 3.64
C ALA A 387 -10.62 14.00 2.62
N ARG A 388 -10.88 13.11 1.65
CA ARG A 388 -9.92 12.80 0.57
C ARG A 388 -9.60 14.01 -0.31
N ARG A 389 -10.62 14.80 -0.67
CA ARG A 389 -10.46 16.03 -1.47
C ARG A 389 -9.62 17.09 -0.74
N LEU A 390 -9.80 17.25 0.56
CA LEU A 390 -8.97 18.14 1.37
C LEU A 390 -7.54 17.63 1.48
N ALA A 391 -7.36 16.33 1.76
CA ALA A 391 -6.06 15.70 1.88
C ALA A 391 -5.23 15.76 0.60
N LYS A 392 -5.86 15.77 -0.59
CA LYS A 392 -5.20 15.97 -1.89
C LYS A 392 -4.29 17.20 -1.90
N PHE A 393 -4.70 18.28 -1.25
CA PHE A 393 -3.93 19.53 -1.20
C PHE A 393 -2.93 19.61 -0.05
N ARG A 394 -2.79 18.51 0.71
CA ARG A 394 -1.78 18.35 1.77
C ARG A 394 -1.73 19.54 2.73
N PRO A 395 -2.84 19.91 3.40
CA PRO A 395 -2.82 21.03 4.34
C PRO A 395 -1.80 20.81 5.48
N CYS A 396 -1.20 21.91 5.98
CA CYS A 396 -0.27 21.81 7.11
C CYS A 396 -0.98 21.41 8.42
N ALA A 397 -2.27 21.76 8.58
CA ALA A 397 -3.11 21.31 9.70
C ALA A 397 -3.64 19.88 9.46
N PRO A 398 -3.80 19.06 10.51
CA PRO A 398 -4.40 17.74 10.42
C PRO A 398 -5.91 17.83 10.15
N ILE A 399 -6.47 16.79 9.53
CA ILE A 399 -7.90 16.68 9.18
C ILE A 399 -8.56 15.67 10.12
N LEU A 400 -9.52 16.12 10.92
CA LEU A 400 -10.45 15.30 11.68
C LEU A 400 -11.67 15.01 10.79
N ALA A 401 -11.74 13.80 10.23
CA ALA A 401 -12.85 13.43 9.35
C ALA A 401 -13.99 12.81 10.18
N VAL A 402 -15.11 13.51 10.23
CA VAL A 402 -16.31 13.07 10.95
C VAL A 402 -17.17 12.24 10.00
N THR A 403 -17.23 10.94 10.26
CA THR A 403 -18.02 9.95 9.51
C THR A 403 -19.21 9.47 10.35
N PHE A 404 -20.12 8.72 9.72
CA PHE A 404 -21.34 8.25 10.39
C PHE A 404 -21.41 6.71 10.46
N ASP A 405 -20.44 6.02 9.90
CA ASP A 405 -20.31 4.57 9.93
C ASP A 405 -18.83 4.14 10.01
N GLU A 406 -18.59 2.92 10.47
CA GLU A 406 -17.26 2.36 10.67
C GLU A 406 -16.56 1.97 9.36
N VAL A 407 -17.30 1.62 8.30
CA VAL A 407 -16.73 1.24 7.00
C VAL A 407 -16.07 2.48 6.38
N THR A 408 -16.79 3.59 6.32
CA THR A 408 -16.25 4.88 5.88
C THR A 408 -15.08 5.32 6.77
N GLN A 409 -15.17 5.13 8.11
CA GLN A 409 -14.06 5.42 9.01
C GLN A 409 -12.80 4.66 8.59
N ARG A 410 -12.90 3.34 8.45
CA ARG A 410 -11.75 2.52 8.08
C ARG A 410 -11.24 2.87 6.69
N SER A 411 -12.11 3.13 5.72
CA SER A 411 -11.72 3.50 4.34
C SER A 411 -10.83 4.75 4.24
N LEU A 412 -10.78 5.58 5.29
CA LEU A 412 -9.97 6.80 5.36
C LEU A 412 -8.62 6.60 6.06
N LEU A 413 -8.36 5.44 6.65
CA LEU A 413 -7.11 5.20 7.38
C LEU A 413 -5.85 5.32 6.51
N PRO A 414 -5.83 4.96 5.21
CA PRO A 414 -4.63 5.10 4.40
C PRO A 414 -4.35 6.55 3.96
N VAL A 415 -5.26 7.49 4.22
CA VAL A 415 -5.12 8.88 3.73
C VAL A 415 -4.23 9.70 4.67
N ASN A 416 -3.18 10.31 4.13
CA ASN A 416 -2.25 11.15 4.90
C ASN A 416 -2.95 12.32 5.58
N GLY A 417 -2.62 12.55 6.86
CA GLY A 417 -3.13 13.66 7.65
C GLY A 417 -4.59 13.53 8.08
N VAL A 418 -5.32 12.48 7.66
CA VAL A 418 -6.72 12.26 8.03
C VAL A 418 -6.81 11.36 9.27
N THR A 419 -7.52 11.82 10.28
CA THR A 419 -7.91 11.03 11.45
C THR A 419 -9.42 10.87 11.43
N PRO A 420 -9.96 9.69 11.05
CA PRO A 420 -11.39 9.49 10.97
C PRO A 420 -12.00 9.14 12.32
N VAL A 421 -13.14 9.76 12.63
CA VAL A 421 -13.94 9.49 13.83
C VAL A 421 -15.40 9.24 13.45
N VAL A 422 -16.06 8.32 14.14
CA VAL A 422 -17.49 8.06 13.94
C VAL A 422 -18.29 8.91 14.90
N SER A 423 -19.25 9.69 14.38
CA SER A 423 -20.23 10.42 15.17
C SER A 423 -21.61 9.76 15.03
N LYS A 424 -22.26 9.52 16.16
CA LYS A 424 -23.68 9.07 16.19
C LYS A 424 -24.66 10.22 15.98
N ILE A 425 -24.18 11.45 16.08
CA ILE A 425 -24.99 12.65 15.91
C ILE A 425 -24.95 13.02 14.44
N GLN A 426 -26.09 12.94 13.76
CA GLN A 426 -26.21 13.47 12.40
C GLN A 426 -26.09 15.00 12.47
N ASN A 427 -25.20 15.53 11.63
CA ASN A 427 -25.05 16.98 11.55
C ASN A 427 -26.28 17.63 10.88
N ASN A 428 -26.71 18.76 11.43
CA ASN A 428 -27.61 19.69 10.79
C ASN A 428 -26.96 21.08 10.84
N LYS A 429 -27.38 22.00 9.97
CA LYS A 429 -26.77 23.35 9.84
C LYS A 429 -26.62 24.13 11.16
N GLU A 430 -27.48 23.88 12.12
CA GLU A 430 -27.51 24.61 13.37
C GLU A 430 -26.48 24.12 14.40
N ASN A 431 -26.07 22.82 14.30
CA ASN A 431 -25.22 22.18 15.31
C ASN A 431 -23.81 21.85 14.82
N ASP A 432 -23.48 22.02 13.52
CA ASP A 432 -22.21 21.57 12.95
C ASP A 432 -20.98 22.16 13.64
N ILE A 433 -21.05 23.45 14.00
CA ILE A 433 -19.90 24.15 14.61
C ILE A 433 -19.67 23.68 16.03
N ASP A 434 -20.75 23.55 16.81
CA ASP A 434 -20.64 23.09 18.19
C ASP A 434 -20.22 21.63 18.24
N LEU A 435 -20.71 20.80 17.32
CA LEU A 435 -20.24 19.43 17.15
C LEU A 435 -18.76 19.40 16.77
N ALA A 436 -18.33 20.24 15.81
CA ALA A 436 -16.92 20.34 15.39
C ALA A 436 -16.01 20.76 16.55
N ARG A 437 -16.41 21.77 17.34
CA ARG A 437 -15.70 22.21 18.55
C ARG A 437 -15.55 21.09 19.56
N ASN A 438 -16.64 20.39 19.87
CA ASN A 438 -16.64 19.29 20.83
C ASN A 438 -15.74 18.14 20.39
N LEU A 439 -15.78 17.75 19.11
CA LEU A 439 -14.93 16.69 18.58
C LEU A 439 -13.45 17.11 18.54
N ALA A 440 -13.16 18.38 18.25
CA ALA A 440 -11.82 18.91 18.30
C ALA A 440 -11.25 18.90 19.74
N LEU A 441 -12.05 19.29 20.75
CA LEU A 441 -11.69 19.18 22.17
C LEU A 441 -11.42 17.72 22.57
N GLN A 442 -12.26 16.77 22.15
CA GLN A 442 -12.04 15.34 22.41
C GLN A 442 -10.78 14.80 21.71
N ALA A 443 -10.41 15.38 20.57
CA ALA A 443 -9.18 15.06 19.87
C ALA A 443 -7.93 15.66 20.52
N GLY A 444 -8.07 16.50 21.56
CA GLY A 444 -6.98 17.06 22.37
C GLY A 444 -6.57 18.48 21.99
N PHE A 445 -7.33 19.16 21.12
CA PHE A 445 -7.17 20.61 20.87
C PHE A 445 -7.73 21.42 22.03
N LYS A 446 -7.40 22.70 22.11
CA LYS A 446 -7.69 23.53 23.29
C LYS A 446 -8.70 24.64 22.97
N THR A 447 -9.42 25.09 24.00
CA THR A 447 -10.22 26.32 23.91
C THR A 447 -9.30 27.49 23.53
N GLY A 448 -9.73 28.27 22.54
CA GLY A 448 -8.94 29.35 21.94
C GLY A 448 -8.26 28.96 20.63
N ASP A 449 -8.12 27.68 20.33
CA ASP A 449 -7.54 27.21 19.05
C ASP A 449 -8.50 27.53 17.88
N HIS A 450 -7.90 27.89 16.72
CA HIS A 450 -8.68 28.10 15.49
C HIS A 450 -8.80 26.78 14.71
N ILE A 451 -10.01 26.50 14.24
CA ILE A 451 -10.33 25.35 13.39
C ILE A 451 -11.00 25.80 12.09
N ILE A 452 -10.88 24.99 11.05
CA ILE A 452 -11.68 25.12 9.84
C ILE A 452 -12.71 24.01 9.83
N VAL A 453 -14.00 24.37 9.70
CA VAL A 453 -15.10 23.43 9.52
C VAL A 453 -15.48 23.35 8.06
N VAL A 454 -15.51 22.12 7.50
CA VAL A 454 -15.79 21.87 6.08
C VAL A 454 -16.92 20.86 5.94
N ALA A 455 -17.89 21.17 5.10
CA ALA A 455 -19.02 20.30 4.82
C ALA A 455 -19.56 20.49 3.39
N GLY A 456 -20.43 19.58 2.97
CA GLY A 456 -21.22 19.69 1.76
C GLY A 456 -22.70 19.92 2.08
N TYR A 457 -23.30 20.96 1.51
CA TYR A 457 -24.74 21.24 1.65
C TYR A 457 -25.40 21.30 0.26
N PRO A 458 -26.63 20.75 0.13
CA PRO A 458 -27.33 19.91 1.11
C PRO A 458 -26.53 18.65 1.46
N ILE A 459 -26.78 18.12 2.67
CA ILE A 459 -26.16 16.84 3.09
C ILE A 459 -26.49 15.77 2.07
N GLY A 460 -25.49 14.99 1.65
CA GLY A 460 -25.65 13.96 0.62
C GLY A 460 -25.55 14.46 -0.83
N SER A 461 -25.34 15.77 -1.08
CA SER A 461 -25.17 16.31 -2.44
C SER A 461 -23.91 15.83 -3.16
N GLY A 462 -23.00 15.15 -2.48
CA GLY A 462 -21.71 14.72 -3.03
C GLY A 462 -20.70 15.85 -3.26
N ASN A 463 -21.07 17.11 -3.00
CA ASN A 463 -20.21 18.28 -3.19
C ASN A 463 -19.71 18.83 -1.87
N THR A 464 -18.45 19.26 -1.83
CA THR A 464 -17.87 20.02 -0.73
C THR A 464 -17.95 21.50 -1.12
N ASN A 465 -18.82 22.28 -0.47
CA ASN A 465 -19.14 23.64 -0.88
C ASN A 465 -19.19 24.67 0.25
N MET A 466 -18.87 24.27 1.48
CA MET A 466 -18.85 25.15 2.64
C MET A 466 -17.52 25.01 3.38
N MET A 467 -16.93 26.16 3.70
CA MET A 467 -15.78 26.31 4.59
C MET A 467 -16.09 27.42 5.59
N ARG A 468 -15.85 27.18 6.88
CA ARG A 468 -16.02 28.17 7.95
C ARG A 468 -14.86 28.10 8.94
N ILE A 469 -14.31 29.25 9.30
CA ILE A 469 -13.32 29.37 10.37
C ILE A 469 -14.09 29.57 11.68
N ALA A 470 -13.70 28.85 12.73
CA ALA A 470 -14.27 28.94 14.06
C ALA A 470 -13.16 28.85 15.12
N GLN A 471 -13.45 29.37 16.31
CA GLN A 471 -12.60 29.19 17.48
C GLN A 471 -13.23 28.14 18.41
N ILE A 472 -12.41 27.24 18.97
CA ILE A 472 -12.87 26.22 19.94
C ILE A 472 -13.26 26.88 21.26
#